data_3e9f2413b05983b318cb062433637619
#
_entry.id   3e9f2413b05983b318cb062433637619
#
_cell.length_a   1.000
_cell.length_b   1.000
_cell.length_c   1.000
_cell.angle_alpha   90.00
_cell.angle_beta   90.00
_cell.angle_gamma   90.00
#
_symmetry.space_group_name_H-M   'P 1'
#
loop_
_entity.id
_entity.type
_entity.pdbx_description
1 polymer ?
#
loop_
_entity_poly.entity_id
_entity_poly.type
_entity_poly.pdbx_seq_one_letter_code
_entity_poly.pdbx_strand_id
1 'polypeptide(L)'
;MDTSIIQNRKSQVDRLCYLFLIFLMGCLVGWLYEEVFYWITEGMLRNRGVLYGPWLPIYGAGALGIYAMKPLKKSPFLLFLFCAIVTGVVEYVTGYAAIRFFGLRLWDYRELLWNLDGIICLRSVISFAVMGLVFHYLLEPEAERIVQKASKKTIHAICLALLVLFLTDCIFSFLFRTPITY
;
A
#
# COMPACT_ATOMS: atom_id res chain seq x y z
N MET A 1 23.61 -16.42 -27.07
CA MET A 1 22.64 -15.64 -26.24
C MET A 1 23.46 -15.01 -25.12
N ASP A 2 23.49 -13.68 -25.10
CA ASP A 2 24.48 -12.89 -24.35
C ASP A 2 24.25 -13.04 -22.83
N THR A 3 25.29 -13.48 -22.11
CA THR A 3 25.25 -13.70 -20.65
C THR A 3 24.87 -12.40 -19.87
N SER A 4 25.21 -11.22 -20.42
CA SER A 4 24.87 -9.93 -19.87
C SER A 4 23.36 -9.68 -19.87
N ILE A 5 22.65 -10.11 -20.92
CA ILE A 5 21.18 -9.97 -21.04
C ILE A 5 20.47 -10.88 -20.03
N ILE A 6 20.99 -12.10 -19.83
CA ILE A 6 20.39 -13.03 -18.86
C ILE A 6 20.61 -12.54 -17.43
N GLN A 7 21.79 -12.00 -17.12
CA GLN A 7 22.10 -11.45 -15.80
C GLN A 7 21.29 -10.20 -15.49
N ASN A 8 21.07 -9.33 -16.48
CA ASN A 8 20.22 -8.14 -16.35
C ASN A 8 18.75 -8.52 -16.12
N ARG A 9 18.22 -9.51 -16.85
CA ARG A 9 16.84 -10.01 -16.63
C ARG A 9 16.66 -10.62 -15.24
N LYS A 10 17.60 -11.41 -14.73
CA LYS A 10 17.53 -11.96 -13.37
C LYS A 10 17.50 -10.86 -12.31
N SER A 11 18.34 -9.83 -12.46
CA SER A 11 18.35 -8.67 -11.56
C SER A 11 17.03 -7.87 -11.60
N GLN A 12 16.39 -7.75 -12.77
CA GLN A 12 15.09 -7.07 -12.89
C GLN A 12 13.97 -7.88 -12.24
N VAL A 13 13.94 -9.20 -12.40
CA VAL A 13 12.93 -10.06 -11.76
C VAL A 13 13.05 -9.98 -10.22
N ASP A 14 14.28 -10.05 -9.69
CA ASP A 14 14.53 -9.90 -8.26
C ASP A 14 13.98 -8.55 -7.74
N ARG A 15 14.20 -7.48 -8.48
CA ARG A 15 13.71 -6.14 -8.14
C ARG A 15 12.18 -6.04 -8.18
N LEU A 16 11.55 -6.58 -9.21
CA LEU A 16 10.09 -6.58 -9.35
C LEU A 16 9.42 -7.41 -8.25
N CYS A 17 9.95 -8.59 -7.93
CA CYS A 17 9.49 -9.39 -6.80
C CYS A 17 9.57 -8.59 -5.50
N TYR A 18 10.68 -7.92 -5.23
CA TYR A 18 10.84 -7.13 -4.02
C TYR A 18 9.83 -5.98 -3.96
N LEU A 19 9.65 -5.22 -5.04
CA LEU A 19 8.67 -4.13 -5.10
C LEU A 19 7.24 -4.66 -4.91
N PHE A 20 6.92 -5.82 -5.47
CA PHE A 20 5.61 -6.44 -5.27
C PHE A 20 5.40 -6.88 -3.80
N LEU A 21 6.42 -7.40 -3.13
CA LEU A 21 6.35 -7.73 -1.71
C LEU A 21 6.18 -6.47 -0.84
N ILE A 22 6.86 -5.38 -1.18
CA ILE A 22 6.65 -4.06 -0.53
C ILE A 22 5.21 -3.57 -0.74
N PHE A 23 4.68 -3.68 -1.95
CA PHE A 23 3.28 -3.35 -2.25
C PHE A 23 2.31 -4.18 -1.40
N LEU A 24 2.46 -5.50 -1.37
CA LEU A 24 1.60 -6.38 -0.57
C LEU A 24 1.73 -6.12 0.94
N MET A 25 2.94 -5.86 1.42
CA MET A 25 3.15 -5.48 2.82
C MET A 25 2.37 -4.20 3.16
N GLY A 26 2.42 -3.19 2.27
CA GLY A 26 1.60 -1.99 2.41
C GLY A 26 0.11 -2.30 2.43
N CYS A 27 -0.38 -3.15 1.51
CA CYS A 27 -1.78 -3.56 1.48
C CYS A 27 -2.24 -4.20 2.79
N LEU A 28 -1.43 -5.13 3.34
CA LEU A 28 -1.73 -5.84 4.59
C LEU A 28 -1.69 -4.92 5.80
N VAL A 29 -0.64 -4.09 5.90
CA VAL A 29 -0.49 -3.14 7.03
C VAL A 29 -1.62 -2.12 7.02
N GLY A 30 -1.99 -1.61 5.85
CA GLY A 30 -3.12 -0.70 5.71
C GLY A 30 -4.45 -1.34 6.09
N TRP A 31 -4.67 -2.59 5.68
CA TRP A 31 -5.86 -3.34 6.07
C TRP A 31 -5.91 -3.54 7.59
N LEU A 32 -4.84 -3.98 8.22
CA LEU A 32 -4.75 -4.12 9.69
C LEU A 32 -5.00 -2.79 10.41
N TYR A 33 -4.42 -1.69 9.90
CA TYR A 33 -4.62 -0.36 10.45
C TYR A 33 -6.11 0.03 10.45
N GLU A 34 -6.81 -0.17 9.33
CA GLU A 34 -8.24 0.15 9.24
C GLU A 34 -9.10 -0.77 10.11
N GLU A 35 -8.84 -2.07 10.12
CA GLU A 35 -9.57 -3.01 10.99
C GLU A 35 -9.46 -2.63 12.47
N VAL A 36 -8.25 -2.31 12.94
CA VAL A 36 -8.02 -1.85 14.32
C VAL A 36 -8.67 -0.50 14.57
N PHE A 37 -8.59 0.43 13.62
CA PHE A 37 -9.22 1.75 13.74
C PHE A 37 -10.74 1.62 13.90
N TYR A 38 -11.41 0.84 13.06
CA TYR A 38 -12.87 0.65 13.13
C TYR A 38 -13.30 -0.18 14.32
N TRP A 39 -12.49 -1.14 14.72
CA TRP A 39 -12.77 -1.86 15.97
C TRP A 39 -12.77 -0.93 17.20
N ILE A 40 -11.84 0.01 17.25
CA ILE A 40 -11.77 0.98 18.37
C ILE A 40 -12.90 2.01 18.29
N THR A 41 -13.24 2.51 17.09
CA THR A 41 -14.19 3.62 16.92
C THR A 41 -15.64 3.18 16.82
N GLU A 42 -15.91 2.03 16.22
CA GLU A 42 -17.27 1.53 15.95
C GLU A 42 -17.58 0.20 16.68
N GLY A 43 -16.60 -0.42 17.34
CA GLY A 43 -16.77 -1.69 18.04
C GLY A 43 -16.95 -2.91 17.12
N MET A 44 -16.69 -2.76 15.83
CA MET A 44 -16.92 -3.81 14.81
C MET A 44 -15.70 -3.98 13.91
N LEU A 45 -15.38 -5.23 13.56
CA LEU A 45 -14.47 -5.55 12.48
C LEU A 45 -15.22 -5.44 11.15
N ARG A 46 -14.66 -4.71 10.20
CA ARG A 46 -15.34 -4.42 8.93
C ARG A 46 -14.35 -4.42 7.78
N ASN A 47 -14.31 -5.47 6.99
CA ASN A 47 -13.49 -5.47 5.77
C ASN A 47 -14.06 -4.47 4.75
N ARG A 48 -13.55 -3.23 4.79
CA ARG A 48 -13.99 -2.11 3.93
C ARG A 48 -13.29 -2.02 2.59
N GLY A 49 -12.29 -2.86 2.35
CA GLY A 49 -11.56 -2.88 1.08
C GLY A 49 -12.47 -3.24 -0.10
N VAL A 50 -12.04 -2.87 -1.30
CA VAL A 50 -12.69 -3.29 -2.55
C VAL A 50 -12.44 -4.78 -2.86
N LEU A 51 -11.51 -5.42 -2.16
CA LEU A 51 -11.13 -6.81 -2.31
C LEU A 51 -11.70 -7.67 -1.16
N TYR A 52 -11.92 -8.96 -1.41
CA TYR A 52 -12.37 -9.90 -0.37
C TYR A 52 -11.28 -10.17 0.66
N GLY A 53 -10.03 -10.31 0.20
CA GLY A 53 -8.89 -10.58 1.05
C GLY A 53 -8.42 -9.36 1.86
N PRO A 54 -7.44 -9.54 2.75
CA PRO A 54 -6.90 -8.51 3.61
C PRO A 54 -5.93 -7.59 2.84
N TRP A 55 -6.40 -6.99 1.76
CA TRP A 55 -5.59 -6.15 0.88
C TRP A 55 -6.26 -4.81 0.65
N LEU A 56 -5.55 -3.73 0.96
CA LEU A 56 -5.94 -2.38 0.57
C LEU A 56 -4.95 -1.83 -0.46
N PRO A 57 -5.22 -1.92 -1.78
CA PRO A 57 -4.26 -1.55 -2.83
C PRO A 57 -3.77 -0.11 -2.76
N ILE A 58 -4.58 0.81 -2.24
CA ILE A 58 -4.18 2.21 -2.04
C ILE A 58 -2.98 2.32 -1.08
N TYR A 59 -2.97 1.53 0.01
CA TYR A 59 -1.84 1.49 0.95
C TYR A 59 -0.61 0.83 0.32
N GLY A 60 -0.81 -0.16 -0.56
CA GLY A 60 0.27 -0.74 -1.35
C GLY A 60 0.92 0.28 -2.28
N ALA A 61 0.11 1.08 -3.00
CA ALA A 61 0.60 2.17 -3.84
C ALA A 61 1.33 3.24 -3.00
N GLY A 62 0.76 3.60 -1.83
CA GLY A 62 1.39 4.48 -0.85
C GLY A 62 2.75 3.93 -0.38
N ALA A 63 2.84 2.63 -0.06
CA ALA A 63 4.08 2.00 0.37
C ALA A 63 5.17 2.03 -0.71
N LEU A 64 4.83 1.86 -1.99
CA LEU A 64 5.77 2.03 -3.09
C LEU A 64 6.26 3.48 -3.22
N GLY A 65 5.35 4.45 -3.08
CA GLY A 65 5.70 5.87 -3.04
C GLY A 65 6.62 6.22 -1.87
N ILE A 66 6.30 5.72 -0.67
CA ILE A 66 7.13 5.85 0.54
C ILE A 66 8.50 5.19 0.31
N TYR A 67 8.53 3.98 -0.24
CA TYR A 67 9.79 3.28 -0.53
C TYR A 67 10.72 4.09 -1.44
N ALA A 68 10.16 4.81 -2.42
CA ALA A 68 10.93 5.69 -3.28
C ALA A 68 11.60 6.86 -2.51
N MET A 69 11.11 7.19 -1.30
CA MET A 69 11.69 8.22 -0.43
C MET A 69 12.86 7.71 0.44
N LYS A 70 13.29 6.46 0.27
CA LYS A 70 14.45 5.87 0.97
C LYS A 70 15.70 6.75 1.00
N PRO A 71 16.08 7.50 -0.04
CA PRO A 71 17.23 8.41 0.01
C PRO A 71 17.12 9.48 1.09
N LEU A 72 15.91 9.85 1.52
CA LEU A 72 15.64 10.86 2.55
C LEU A 72 15.69 10.30 3.98
N LYS A 73 15.92 9.00 4.15
CA LYS A 73 15.95 8.31 5.46
C LYS A 73 16.91 8.93 6.48
N LYS A 74 17.94 9.66 6.02
CA LYS A 74 18.88 10.37 6.90
C LYS A 74 18.28 11.59 7.61
N SER A 75 17.19 12.14 7.10
CA SER A 75 16.49 13.30 7.65
C SER A 75 15.04 12.95 7.96
N PRO A 76 14.70 12.61 9.22
CA PRO A 76 13.33 12.22 9.59
C PRO A 76 12.28 13.28 9.26
N PHE A 77 12.64 14.55 9.39
CA PHE A 77 11.74 15.66 9.06
C PHE A 77 11.43 15.74 7.56
N LEU A 78 12.48 15.68 6.71
CA LEU A 78 12.26 15.67 5.26
C LEU A 78 11.51 14.41 4.83
N LEU A 79 11.85 13.26 5.40
CA LEU A 79 11.14 12.01 5.12
C LEU A 79 9.65 12.14 5.47
N PHE A 80 9.31 12.65 6.66
CA PHE A 80 7.94 12.92 7.07
C PHE A 80 7.21 13.81 6.06
N LEU A 81 7.82 14.95 5.70
CA LEU A 81 7.23 15.91 4.77
C LEU A 81 6.95 15.30 3.40
N PHE A 82 7.93 14.59 2.83
CA PHE A 82 7.77 13.95 1.53
C PHE A 82 6.79 12.76 1.57
N CYS A 83 6.77 11.99 2.66
CA CYS A 83 5.75 10.96 2.85
C CYS A 83 4.34 11.58 2.90
N ALA A 84 4.16 12.69 3.61
CA ALA A 84 2.89 13.42 3.63
C ALA A 84 2.43 13.84 2.23
N ILE A 85 3.34 14.40 1.43
CA ILE A 85 3.04 14.83 0.05
C ILE A 85 2.69 13.62 -0.82
N VAL A 86 3.54 12.59 -0.83
CA VAL A 86 3.37 11.42 -1.72
C VAL A 86 2.08 10.66 -1.37
N THR A 87 1.83 10.40 -0.08
CA THR A 87 0.63 9.67 0.33
C THR A 87 -0.63 10.49 0.13
N GLY A 88 -0.59 11.81 0.40
CA GLY A 88 -1.69 12.72 0.13
C GLY A 88 -2.06 12.77 -1.36
N VAL A 89 -1.06 12.81 -2.25
CA VAL A 89 -1.29 12.74 -3.71
C VAL A 89 -1.91 11.39 -4.09
N VAL A 90 -1.39 10.28 -3.59
CA VAL A 90 -1.93 8.93 -3.88
C VAL A 90 -3.38 8.83 -3.39
N GLU A 91 -3.66 9.28 -2.17
CA GLU A 91 -5.01 9.26 -1.59
C GLU A 91 -5.98 10.12 -2.40
N TYR A 92 -5.58 11.36 -2.73
CA TYR A 92 -6.43 12.27 -3.51
C TYR A 92 -6.70 11.73 -4.92
N VAL A 93 -5.66 11.31 -5.65
CA VAL A 93 -5.82 10.78 -7.01
C VAL A 93 -6.69 9.53 -7.03
N THR A 94 -6.49 8.62 -6.07
CA THR A 94 -7.29 7.38 -5.98
C THR A 94 -8.76 7.68 -5.66
N GLY A 95 -9.02 8.51 -4.66
CA GLY A 95 -10.37 8.89 -4.28
C GLY A 95 -11.10 9.67 -5.38
N TYR A 96 -10.41 10.62 -6.01
CA TYR A 96 -10.94 11.37 -7.15
C TYR A 96 -11.28 10.44 -8.34
N ALA A 97 -10.36 9.53 -8.67
CA ALA A 97 -10.57 8.56 -9.75
C ALA A 97 -11.75 7.61 -9.45
N ALA A 98 -11.87 7.12 -8.20
CA ALA A 98 -12.99 6.29 -7.78
C ALA A 98 -14.34 7.00 -7.98
N ILE A 99 -14.44 8.26 -7.57
CA ILE A 99 -15.64 9.07 -7.73
C ILE A 99 -15.89 9.37 -9.21
N ARG A 100 -14.87 9.80 -9.96
CA ARG A 100 -15.02 10.30 -11.33
C ARG A 100 -15.35 9.22 -12.34
N PHE A 101 -14.72 8.03 -12.21
CA PHE A 101 -14.85 6.96 -13.22
C PHE A 101 -15.82 5.86 -12.80
N PHE A 102 -16.00 5.64 -11.50
CA PHE A 102 -16.82 4.54 -10.99
C PHE A 102 -18.04 5.01 -10.19
N GLY A 103 -18.16 6.30 -9.88
CA GLY A 103 -19.21 6.83 -9.03
C GLY A 103 -19.13 6.34 -7.57
N LEU A 104 -17.97 5.85 -7.15
CA LEU A 104 -17.76 5.23 -5.85
C LEU A 104 -17.03 6.18 -4.90
N ARG A 105 -17.66 6.53 -3.78
CA ARG A 105 -16.99 7.18 -2.65
C ARG A 105 -16.57 6.11 -1.66
N LEU A 106 -15.29 5.77 -1.67
CA LEU A 106 -14.73 4.68 -0.85
C LEU A 106 -14.51 5.10 0.61
N TRP A 107 -14.35 6.41 0.87
CA TRP A 107 -14.27 7.04 2.19
C TRP A 107 -14.79 8.47 2.10
N ASP A 108 -15.11 9.06 3.25
CA ASP A 108 -15.63 10.42 3.32
C ASP A 108 -15.05 11.21 4.50
N TYR A 109 -14.32 12.28 4.19
CA TYR A 109 -13.73 13.18 5.18
C TYR A 109 -14.40 14.54 5.25
N ARG A 110 -15.59 14.72 4.68
CA ARG A 110 -16.30 16.03 4.65
C ARG A 110 -16.53 16.60 6.03
N GLU A 111 -16.77 15.74 7.02
CA GLU A 111 -16.97 16.14 8.43
C GLU A 111 -15.65 16.48 9.17
N LEU A 112 -14.48 16.24 8.55
CA LEU A 112 -13.20 16.42 9.18
C LEU A 112 -12.58 17.76 8.83
N LEU A 113 -11.83 18.32 9.81
CA LEU A 113 -11.15 19.60 9.65
C LEU A 113 -10.08 19.54 8.55
N TRP A 114 -10.00 20.63 7.78
CA TRP A 114 -9.00 20.81 6.73
C TRP A 114 -9.06 19.71 5.68
N ASN A 115 -10.30 19.32 5.29
CA ASN A 115 -10.48 18.41 4.18
C ASN A 115 -10.46 19.15 2.84
N LEU A 116 -10.05 18.43 1.80
CA LEU A 116 -10.15 18.83 0.39
C LEU A 116 -11.06 17.84 -0.33
N ASP A 117 -12.21 18.33 -0.81
CA ASP A 117 -13.25 17.56 -1.50
C ASP A 117 -13.81 16.35 -0.70
N GLY A 118 -13.54 16.29 0.62
CA GLY A 118 -13.83 15.12 1.45
C GLY A 118 -12.99 13.89 1.10
N ILE A 119 -11.95 14.06 0.26
CA ILE A 119 -11.09 12.97 -0.21
C ILE A 119 -9.83 12.86 0.65
N ILE A 120 -9.19 13.98 1.01
CA ILE A 120 -8.07 14.02 1.95
C ILE A 120 -8.39 14.99 3.08
N CYS A 121 -7.74 14.83 4.23
CA CYS A 121 -7.82 15.76 5.34
C CYS A 121 -6.49 15.80 6.11
N LEU A 122 -6.31 16.81 6.96
CA LEU A 122 -5.09 16.97 7.74
C LEU A 122 -4.76 15.72 8.56
N ARG A 123 -5.79 15.07 9.15
CA ARG A 123 -5.63 13.85 9.94
C ARG A 123 -5.07 12.70 9.08
N SER A 124 -5.64 12.45 7.89
CA SER A 124 -5.18 11.38 7.00
C SER A 124 -3.75 11.59 6.55
N VAL A 125 -3.41 12.81 6.13
CA VAL A 125 -2.06 13.19 5.68
C VAL A 125 -1.01 12.98 6.78
N ILE A 126 -1.29 13.44 8.01
CA ILE A 126 -0.39 13.24 9.15
C ILE A 126 -0.26 11.75 9.50
N SER A 127 -1.37 11.02 9.54
CA SER A 127 -1.34 9.58 9.85
C SER A 127 -0.50 8.80 8.86
N PHE A 128 -0.66 9.06 7.57
CA PHE A 128 0.14 8.39 6.53
C PHE A 128 1.60 8.83 6.54
N ALA A 129 1.91 10.08 6.88
CA ALA A 129 3.30 10.51 7.06
C ALA A 129 3.99 9.79 8.23
N VAL A 130 3.28 9.62 9.35
CA VAL A 130 3.78 8.83 10.49
C VAL A 130 3.95 7.36 10.10
N MET A 131 2.98 6.77 9.38
CA MET A 131 3.11 5.41 8.84
C MET A 131 4.32 5.28 7.91
N GLY A 132 4.66 6.33 7.14
CA GLY A 132 5.86 6.39 6.31
C GLY A 132 7.15 6.30 7.14
N LEU A 133 7.23 6.97 8.29
CA LEU A 133 8.34 6.83 9.22
C LEU A 133 8.42 5.41 9.79
N VAL A 134 7.29 4.86 10.25
CA VAL A 134 7.21 3.47 10.75
C VAL A 134 7.67 2.50 9.66
N PHE A 135 7.22 2.69 8.42
CA PHE A 135 7.65 1.88 7.29
C PHE A 135 9.17 1.88 7.13
N HIS A 136 9.79 3.05 7.04
CA HIS A 136 11.23 3.17 6.75
C HIS A 136 12.13 2.75 7.90
N TYR A 137 11.71 2.96 9.15
CA TYR A 137 12.57 2.69 10.30
C TYR A 137 12.32 1.31 10.94
N LEU A 138 11.13 0.72 10.74
CA LEU A 138 10.76 -0.57 11.34
C LEU A 138 10.46 -1.64 10.29
N LEU A 139 9.53 -1.40 9.35
CA LEU A 139 9.04 -2.45 8.46
C LEU A 139 10.02 -2.79 7.32
N GLU A 140 10.57 -1.79 6.66
CA GLU A 140 11.50 -1.98 5.55
C GLU A 140 12.77 -2.75 5.97
N PRO A 141 13.46 -2.41 7.07
CA PRO A 141 14.65 -3.15 7.51
C PRO A 141 14.35 -4.62 7.83
N GLU A 142 13.20 -4.91 8.44
CA GLU A 142 12.82 -6.31 8.73
C GLU A 142 12.47 -7.07 7.45
N ALA A 143 11.75 -6.45 6.51
CA ALA A 143 11.48 -7.04 5.20
C ALA A 143 12.79 -7.34 4.44
N GLU A 144 13.74 -6.41 4.42
CA GLU A 144 15.07 -6.62 3.83
C GLU A 144 15.81 -7.78 4.50
N ARG A 145 15.79 -7.85 5.84
CA ARG A 145 16.44 -8.94 6.60
C ARG A 145 15.85 -10.31 6.26
N ILE A 146 14.51 -10.41 6.15
CA ILE A 146 13.82 -11.65 5.81
C ILE A 146 14.18 -12.07 4.38
N VAL A 147 14.12 -11.15 3.43
CA VAL A 147 14.44 -11.41 2.02
C VAL A 147 15.91 -11.83 1.84
N GLN A 148 16.85 -11.20 2.56
CA GLN A 148 18.26 -11.56 2.49
C GLN A 148 18.58 -12.95 3.07
N LYS A 149 17.83 -13.41 4.07
CA LYS A 149 18.00 -14.74 4.68
C LYS A 149 17.42 -15.88 3.86
N ALA A 150 16.40 -15.60 3.04
CA ALA A 150 15.73 -16.61 2.23
C ALA A 150 16.47 -16.87 0.92
N SER A 151 16.36 -18.11 0.39
CA SER A 151 16.90 -18.40 -0.94
C SER A 151 16.14 -17.64 -2.03
N LYS A 152 16.82 -17.26 -3.12
CA LYS A 152 16.15 -16.61 -4.27
C LYS A 152 14.99 -17.44 -4.82
N LYS A 153 15.16 -18.78 -4.87
CA LYS A 153 14.08 -19.68 -5.32
C LYS A 153 12.86 -19.60 -4.42
N THR A 154 13.06 -19.57 -3.11
CA THR A 154 12.00 -19.43 -2.11
C THR A 154 11.26 -18.10 -2.28
N ILE A 155 12.00 -16.98 -2.42
CA ILE A 155 11.39 -15.66 -2.61
C ILE A 155 10.57 -15.61 -3.90
N HIS A 156 11.07 -16.13 -5.02
CA HIS A 156 10.33 -16.17 -6.28
C HIS A 156 9.07 -17.04 -6.18
N ALA A 157 9.16 -18.20 -5.51
CA ALA A 157 8.01 -19.08 -5.31
C ALA A 157 6.91 -18.40 -4.45
N ILE A 158 7.31 -17.75 -3.35
CA ILE A 158 6.41 -16.98 -2.51
C ILE A 158 5.78 -15.81 -3.30
N CYS A 159 6.60 -15.05 -4.02
CA CYS A 159 6.14 -13.93 -4.84
C CYS A 159 5.11 -14.39 -5.88
N LEU A 160 5.38 -15.50 -6.58
CA LEU A 160 4.45 -16.05 -7.58
C LEU A 160 3.14 -16.53 -6.92
N ALA A 161 3.22 -17.25 -5.81
CA ALA A 161 2.04 -17.72 -5.09
C ALA A 161 1.16 -16.57 -4.62
N LEU A 162 1.78 -15.53 -4.02
CA LEU A 162 1.08 -14.33 -3.57
C LEU A 162 0.51 -13.52 -4.75
N LEU A 163 1.21 -13.46 -5.89
CA LEU A 163 0.71 -12.80 -7.09
C LEU A 163 -0.54 -13.49 -7.63
N VAL A 164 -0.51 -14.82 -7.73
CA VAL A 164 -1.66 -15.61 -8.17
C VAL A 164 -2.85 -15.40 -7.21
N LEU A 165 -2.61 -15.46 -5.90
CA LEU A 165 -3.65 -15.25 -4.90
C LEU A 165 -4.26 -13.84 -5.00
N PHE A 166 -3.42 -12.81 -5.09
CA PHE A 166 -3.85 -11.41 -5.21
C PHE A 166 -4.66 -11.17 -6.49
N LEU A 167 -4.18 -11.67 -7.65
CA LEU A 167 -4.89 -11.51 -8.92
C LEU A 167 -6.21 -12.27 -8.94
N THR A 168 -6.25 -13.47 -8.35
CA THR A 168 -7.49 -14.25 -8.21
C THR A 168 -8.52 -13.46 -7.39
N ASP A 169 -8.10 -12.91 -6.24
CA ASP A 169 -8.98 -12.09 -5.42
C ASP A 169 -9.44 -10.81 -6.15
N CYS A 170 -8.56 -10.15 -6.89
CA CYS A 170 -8.93 -9.00 -7.72
C CYS A 170 -10.03 -9.36 -8.73
N ILE A 171 -9.89 -10.48 -9.44
CA ILE A 171 -10.87 -10.94 -10.43
C ILE A 171 -12.21 -11.26 -9.76
N PHE A 172 -12.20 -12.07 -8.67
CA PHE A 172 -13.41 -12.43 -7.97
C PHE A 172 -14.11 -11.23 -7.33
N SER A 173 -13.33 -10.33 -6.73
CA SER A 173 -13.87 -9.11 -6.12
C SER A 173 -14.49 -8.20 -7.18
N PHE A 174 -13.84 -8.01 -8.32
CA PHE A 174 -14.37 -7.19 -9.42
C PHE A 174 -15.69 -7.76 -9.98
N LEU A 175 -15.82 -9.09 -10.06
CA LEU A 175 -17.00 -9.74 -10.63
C LEU A 175 -18.18 -9.86 -9.65
N PHE A 176 -17.92 -10.04 -8.35
CA PHE A 176 -18.93 -10.49 -7.41
C PHE A 176 -19.08 -9.62 -6.16
N ARG A 177 -18.12 -8.73 -5.86
CA ARG A 177 -18.19 -7.91 -4.67
C ARG A 177 -18.81 -6.55 -4.97
N THR A 178 -19.79 -6.16 -4.17
CA THR A 178 -20.28 -4.78 -4.09
C THR A 178 -19.42 -4.02 -3.09
N PRO A 179 -18.64 -3.00 -3.52
CA PRO A 179 -17.85 -2.20 -2.60
C PRO A 179 -18.73 -1.49 -1.58
N ILE A 180 -18.26 -1.40 -0.34
CA ILE A 180 -18.91 -0.56 0.66
C ILE A 180 -18.57 0.89 0.30
N THR A 181 -19.61 1.68 0.04
CA THR A 181 -19.50 3.11 -0.31
C THR A 181 -20.13 3.98 0.77
N TYR A 182 -19.73 5.25 0.83
CA TYR A 182 -20.23 6.30 1.74
C TYR A 182 -21.07 7.35 1.03
#